data_aba7166e7b125e9221c8e4dc70c7f856
#
_entry.id   aba7166e7b125e9221c8e4dc70c7f856
#
_cell.length_a   1.000
_cell.length_b   1.000
_cell.length_c   1.000
_cell.angle_alpha   90.00
_cell.angle_beta   90.00
_cell.angle_gamma   90.00
#
_symmetry.space_group_name_H-M   'P 1'
#
loop_
_entity.id
_entity.type
_entity.pdbx_description
1 polymer ?
#
loop_
_entity_poly.entity_id
_entity_poly.type
_entity_poly.pdbx_seq_one_letter_code
_entity_poly.pdbx_strand_id
1 'polypeptide(L)' 'MATLLWIIAVILVIAGIVALVRRRIVPGIVLIIVGLLVGPGGVSIFT' A
#
# COMPACT_ATOMS: atom_id res chain seq x y z
N MET A 1 -16.23 4.35 -5.64
CA MET A 1 -15.55 4.54 -4.36
C MET A 1 -14.43 3.53 -4.17
N ALA A 2 -14.67 2.25 -4.47
CA ALA A 2 -13.60 1.25 -4.42
C ALA A 2 -12.45 1.59 -5.38
N THR A 3 -12.74 2.25 -6.49
CA THR A 3 -11.73 2.65 -7.46
C THR A 3 -10.71 3.62 -6.85
N LEU A 4 -11.19 4.60 -6.09
CA LEU A 4 -10.29 5.54 -5.43
C LEU A 4 -9.40 4.86 -4.40
N LEU A 5 -9.98 3.97 -3.60
CA LEU A 5 -9.21 3.20 -2.63
C LEU A 5 -8.16 2.34 -3.33
N TRP A 6 -8.52 1.75 -4.45
CA TRP A 6 -7.61 0.92 -5.22
C TRP A 6 -6.44 1.73 -5.77
N ILE A 7 -6.72 2.91 -6.31
CA ILE A 7 -5.69 3.80 -6.84
C ILE A 7 -4.75 4.22 -5.72
N ILE A 8 -5.29 4.62 -4.58
CA ILE A 8 -4.49 5.01 -3.42
C ILE A 8 -3.61 3.85 -2.96
N ALA A 9 -4.17 2.64 -2.90
CA ALA A 9 -3.42 1.46 -2.50
C ALA A 9 -2.26 1.17 -3.45
N VAL A 10 -2.50 1.26 -4.76
CA VAL A 10 -1.46 1.05 -5.77
C VAL A 10 -0.35 2.08 -5.61
N ILE A 11 -0.71 3.35 -5.42
CA ILE A 11 0.28 4.41 -5.22
C ILE A 11 1.10 4.13 -3.96
N LEU A 12 0.46 3.72 -2.87
CA LEU A 12 1.16 3.42 -1.63
C LEU A 12 2.12 2.25 -1.79
N VAL A 13 1.70 1.20 -2.49
CA VAL A 13 2.56 0.03 -2.73
C VAL A 13 3.75 0.42 -3.59
N ILE A 14 3.52 1.16 -4.66
CA ILE A 14 4.61 1.63 -5.52
C ILE A 14 5.58 2.51 -4.73
N ALA A 15 5.06 3.43 -3.94
CA ALA A 15 5.90 4.28 -3.10
C ALA A 15 6.72 3.46 -2.12
N GLY A 16 6.12 2.40 -1.56
CA GLY A 16 6.83 1.49 -0.66
C GLY A 16 7.96 0.77 -1.37
N ILE A 17 7.72 0.29 -2.59
CA ILE A 17 8.75 -0.37 -3.38
C ILE A 17 9.89 0.59 -3.70
N VAL A 18 9.57 1.81 -4.11
CA VAL A 18 10.58 2.84 -4.39
C VAL A 18 11.39 3.14 -3.14
N ALA A 19 10.73 3.23 -1.98
CA ALA A 19 11.42 3.47 -0.72
C ALA A 19 12.41 2.35 -0.40
N LEU A 20 12.04 1.10 -0.64
CA LEU A 20 12.93 -0.04 -0.45
C LEU A 20 14.16 0.04 -1.35
N VAL A 21 13.94 0.40 -2.61
CA VAL A 21 15.04 0.58 -3.57
C VAL A 21 15.99 1.68 -3.11
N ARG A 22 15.46 2.71 -2.46
CA ARG A 22 16.26 3.80 -1.91
C ARG A 22 16.88 3.48 -0.56
N ARG A 23 16.89 2.22 -0.17
CA ARG A 23 17.42 1.75 1.12
C ARG A 23 16.64 2.27 2.31
N ARG A 24 15.39 2.62 2.12
CA ARG A 24 14.50 3.01 3.22
C ARG A 24 13.58 1.83 3.54
N ILE A 25 14.14 0.89 4.27
CA ILE A 25 13.44 -0.37 4.54
C ILE A 25 12.22 -0.15 5.43
N VAL A 26 12.40 0.59 6.53
CA VAL A 26 11.30 0.79 7.49
C VAL A 26 10.10 1.50 6.85
N PRO A 27 10.25 2.70 6.24
CA PRO A 27 9.11 3.34 5.61
C PRO A 27 8.58 2.57 4.40
N GLY A 28 9.46 1.85 3.67
CA GLY A 28 9.02 1.04 2.55
C GLY A 28 8.07 -0.07 2.98
N ILE A 29 8.42 -0.81 4.01
CA ILE A 29 7.60 -1.88 4.54
C ILE A 29 6.28 -1.33 5.09
N VAL A 30 6.32 -0.23 5.82
CA VAL A 30 5.12 0.39 6.37
C VAL A 30 4.17 0.81 5.25
N LEU A 31 4.70 1.42 4.19
CA LEU A 31 3.88 1.84 3.06
C LEU A 31 3.24 0.66 2.34
N ILE A 32 3.98 -0.42 2.16
CA ILE A 32 3.44 -1.62 1.52
C ILE A 32 2.32 -2.22 2.38
N ILE A 33 2.54 -2.35 3.68
CA ILE A 33 1.55 -2.88 4.59
C ILE A 33 0.29 -2.01 4.59
N VAL A 34 0.46 -0.70 4.69
CA VAL A 34 -0.67 0.23 4.66
C VAL A 34 -1.42 0.12 3.33
N GLY A 35 -0.68 0.06 2.22
CA GLY A 35 -1.29 -0.08 0.90
C GLY A 35 -2.12 -1.36 0.78
N LEU A 36 -1.60 -2.47 1.28
CA LEU A 36 -2.30 -3.74 1.24
C LEU A 36 -3.53 -3.74 2.15
N LEU A 37 -3.45 -3.08 3.30
CA LEU A 37 -4.58 -2.98 4.21
C LEU A 37 -5.69 -2.08 3.66
N VAL A 38 -5.30 -0.96 3.07
CA VAL A 38 -6.27 -0.01 2.50
C VAL A 38 -6.91 -0.59 1.24
N GLY A 39 -6.12 -1.28 0.41
CA GLY A 39 -6.60 -1.84 -0.85
C GLY A 39 -7.29 -3.19 -0.67
N PRO A 40 -6.71 -4.26 -1.25
CA PRO A 40 -7.35 -5.58 -1.24
C PRO A 40 -7.52 -6.15 0.17
N GLY A 41 -6.57 -5.90 1.08
CA GLY A 41 -6.67 -6.38 2.46
C GLY A 41 -7.82 -5.75 3.20
N GLY A 42 -8.00 -4.43 3.06
CA GLY A 42 -9.10 -3.72 3.71
C GLY A 42 -10.45 -4.21 3.23
N VAL A 43 -10.59 -4.42 1.93
CA VAL A 43 -11.83 -4.94 1.35
C VAL A 43 -12.09 -6.37 1.82
N SER A 44 -11.06 -7.21 1.83
CA SER A 44 -11.21 -8.60 2.24
C SER A 44 -11.52 -8.77 3.71
N ILE A 45 -10.91 -7.94 4.57
CA ILE A 45 -11.11 -8.04 6.01
C ILE A 45 -12.54 -7.68 6.39
N PHE A 46 -13.14 -6.71 5.71
CA PHE A 46 -14.47 -6.23 6.05
C PHE A 46 -15.59 -6.92 5.24
N THR A 47 -15.23 -7.67 4.27
CA THR A 47 -16.18 -8.45 3.49
C THR A 47 -15.92 -9.93 3.64
#